data_0b3b4139feaaa7be514881c19ca8a3ae
#
_entry.id   0b3b4139feaaa7be514881c19ca8a3ae
#
_cell.length_a   1.000
_cell.length_b   1.000
_cell.length_c   1.000
_cell.angle_alpha   90.00
_cell.angle_beta   90.00
_cell.angle_gamma   90.00
#
_symmetry.space_group_name_H-M   'P 1'
#
loop_
_entity.id
_entity.type
_entity.pdbx_description
1 polymer ?
#
loop_
_entity_poly.entity_id
_entity_poly.type
_entity_poly.pdbx_seq_one_letter_code
_entity_poly.pdbx_strand_id
1 'polypeptide(L)'
;MPPTTAQERVACAAPSPVDDAQRKLAVLIDADNAQPAITPALLAEISRFGVACVRRIYGDWTRPTLSGWKDMLHAHSLLPIQQFQYTNGKNSTDCALIIDAMDLMHTGRFDGFCLVSSDSDFTRLAARLREEGLVVYGFGEQKTPEAFVRACTRFIYTELLRPGALRPTVPAAAAPATAKISPKVAARQAPPPPTKAQQKAATAPARIPQPGKGTQKQKPVPVGLIELAVEATSDDNGWAMLSSVASNILQMQPQFDSRMYGYAKFGGLVRALSGFFELAERATPRGGITQYIRNRNGG
;
A
#
# COMPACT_ATOMS: atom_id res chain seq x y z
N MET A 1 23.55 -0.63 55.98
CA MET A 1 23.60 -1.01 54.55
C MET A 1 22.18 -1.34 54.11
N PRO A 2 21.54 -0.55 53.25
CA PRO A 2 20.25 -0.91 52.64
C PRO A 2 20.48 -1.83 51.44
N PRO A 3 19.53 -2.73 51.13
CA PRO A 3 19.69 -3.69 50.07
C PRO A 3 19.50 -3.03 48.68
N THR A 4 20.36 -3.42 47.76
CA THR A 4 20.38 -3.07 46.34
C THR A 4 19.08 -3.49 45.67
N THR A 5 18.33 -2.53 45.18
CA THR A 5 17.13 -2.74 44.40
C THR A 5 17.53 -3.34 43.02
N ALA A 6 17.10 -4.58 42.81
CA ALA A 6 17.20 -5.24 41.50
C ALA A 6 16.40 -4.41 40.47
N GLN A 7 17.09 -3.91 39.44
CA GLN A 7 16.45 -3.37 38.27
C GLN A 7 15.65 -4.49 37.59
N GLU A 8 14.33 -4.44 37.72
CA GLU A 8 13.42 -5.22 36.91
C GLU A 8 13.69 -4.89 35.43
N ARG A 9 14.22 -5.88 34.72
CA ARG A 9 14.23 -5.88 33.28
C ARG A 9 12.79 -5.85 32.82
N VAL A 10 12.34 -4.70 32.32
CA VAL A 10 11.07 -4.60 31.58
C VAL A 10 11.19 -5.50 30.38
N ALA A 11 10.62 -6.67 30.46
CA ALA A 11 10.41 -7.54 29.32
C ALA A 11 9.58 -6.73 28.32
N CYS A 12 10.11 -6.61 27.10
CA CYS A 12 9.42 -6.00 25.97
C CYS A 12 8.16 -6.83 25.71
N ALA A 13 7.06 -6.46 26.35
CA ALA A 13 5.76 -7.08 26.13
C ALA A 13 5.41 -6.80 24.67
N ALA A 14 5.13 -7.86 23.92
CA ALA A 14 4.54 -7.74 22.59
C ALA A 14 3.32 -6.81 22.72
N PRO A 15 3.17 -5.82 21.83
CA PRO A 15 2.04 -4.90 21.91
C PRO A 15 0.75 -5.73 21.88
N SER A 16 -0.08 -5.57 22.91
CA SER A 16 -1.45 -6.09 22.90
C SER A 16 -2.09 -5.72 21.57
N PRO A 17 -3.00 -6.52 21.01
CA PRO A 17 -3.73 -6.17 19.81
C PRO A 17 -4.61 -4.96 20.11
N VAL A 18 -4.01 -3.79 20.13
CA VAL A 18 -4.70 -2.51 20.06
C VAL A 18 -5.38 -2.56 18.69
N ASP A 19 -6.67 -2.38 18.70
CA ASP A 19 -7.47 -2.30 17.47
C ASP A 19 -6.75 -1.34 16.52
N ASP A 20 -6.22 -1.83 15.42
CA ASP A 20 -5.41 -1.04 14.47
C ASP A 20 -6.12 0.28 14.11
N ALA A 21 -7.46 0.27 14.11
CA ALA A 21 -8.30 1.43 13.84
C ALA A 21 -8.15 2.58 14.87
N GLN A 22 -7.62 2.34 16.07
CA GLN A 22 -7.51 3.35 17.14
C GLN A 22 -6.11 3.93 17.31
N ARG A 23 -5.10 3.43 16.60
CA ARG A 23 -3.73 3.96 16.70
C ARG A 23 -3.66 5.43 16.32
N LYS A 24 -2.99 6.23 17.13
CA LYS A 24 -2.71 7.65 16.85
C LYS A 24 -1.45 7.76 16.00
N LEU A 25 -1.60 8.26 14.79
CA LEU A 25 -0.53 8.35 13.82
C LEU A 25 -0.12 9.79 13.57
N ALA A 26 1.19 10.02 13.44
CA ALA A 26 1.77 11.25 12.90
C ALA A 26 2.14 11.01 11.43
N VAL A 27 1.57 11.80 10.53
CA VAL A 27 1.81 11.73 9.07
C VAL A 27 2.74 12.86 8.67
N LEU A 28 3.92 12.51 8.17
CA LEU A 28 4.98 13.42 7.76
C LEU A 28 5.28 13.17 6.27
N ILE A 29 5.03 14.19 5.46
CA ILE A 29 5.11 14.11 4.00
C ILE A 29 6.25 14.98 3.51
N ASP A 30 7.17 14.41 2.76
CA ASP A 30 8.19 15.11 2.02
C ASP A 30 7.61 15.55 0.67
N ALA A 31 7.40 16.86 0.51
CA ALA A 31 6.76 17.43 -0.69
C ALA A 31 7.64 17.36 -1.94
N ASP A 32 8.95 17.28 -1.78
CA ASP A 32 9.89 17.19 -2.90
C ASP A 32 9.89 15.77 -3.52
N ASN A 33 9.58 14.74 -2.72
CA ASN A 33 9.56 13.33 -3.14
C ASN A 33 8.15 12.73 -3.30
N ALA A 34 7.09 13.41 -2.86
CA ALA A 34 5.72 12.95 -2.99
C ALA A 34 4.97 13.69 -4.11
N GLN A 35 3.92 13.06 -4.65
CA GLN A 35 3.09 13.67 -5.69
C GLN A 35 1.74 14.11 -5.10
N PRO A 36 1.27 15.35 -5.36
CA PRO A 36 -0.01 15.85 -4.85
C PRO A 36 -1.20 14.95 -5.20
N ALA A 37 -1.21 14.40 -6.42
CA ALA A 37 -2.32 13.61 -6.94
C ALA A 37 -2.63 12.33 -6.15
N ILE A 38 -1.67 11.79 -5.39
CA ILE A 38 -1.89 10.58 -4.59
C ILE A 38 -2.51 10.87 -3.22
N THR A 39 -2.56 12.12 -2.79
CA THR A 39 -2.94 12.51 -1.42
C THR A 39 -4.28 11.93 -0.96
N PRO A 40 -5.38 11.95 -1.74
CA PRO A 40 -6.63 11.36 -1.30
C PRO A 40 -6.52 9.84 -1.03
N ALA A 41 -5.87 9.12 -1.93
CA ALA A 41 -5.67 7.68 -1.81
C ALA A 41 -4.66 7.32 -0.70
N LEU A 42 -3.63 8.13 -0.50
CA LEU A 42 -2.67 8.02 0.59
C LEU A 42 -3.37 8.13 1.95
N LEU A 43 -4.17 9.17 2.16
CA LEU A 43 -4.89 9.36 3.42
C LEU A 43 -5.95 8.28 3.65
N ALA A 44 -6.62 7.81 2.59
CA ALA A 44 -7.53 6.68 2.66
C ALA A 44 -6.82 5.37 3.02
N GLU A 45 -5.58 5.15 2.55
CA GLU A 45 -4.79 3.99 2.96
C GLU A 45 -4.32 4.12 4.40
N ILE A 46 -3.84 5.31 4.83
CA ILE A 46 -3.41 5.58 6.21
C ILE A 46 -4.56 5.35 7.21
N SER A 47 -5.79 5.73 6.86
CA SER A 47 -6.96 5.52 7.73
C SER A 47 -7.26 4.05 8.06
N ARG A 48 -6.68 3.10 7.32
CA ARG A 48 -6.76 1.66 7.61
C ARG A 48 -5.81 1.23 8.72
N PHE A 49 -4.82 2.05 9.04
CA PHE A 49 -3.79 1.77 10.03
C PHE A 49 -4.00 2.54 11.33
N GLY A 50 -4.87 3.55 11.32
CA GLY A 50 -5.16 4.36 12.49
C GLY A 50 -5.66 5.76 12.14
N VAL A 51 -5.71 6.62 13.17
CA VAL A 51 -6.17 8.00 13.08
C VAL A 51 -4.97 8.92 12.87
N ALA A 52 -4.94 9.64 11.74
CA ALA A 52 -3.91 10.63 11.45
C ALA A 52 -4.15 11.91 12.29
N CYS A 53 -3.61 11.95 13.51
CA CYS A 53 -3.77 13.07 14.45
C CYS A 53 -2.92 14.28 14.04
N VAL A 54 -1.76 14.05 13.45
CA VAL A 54 -0.86 15.06 12.90
C VAL A 54 -0.68 14.79 11.42
N ARG A 55 -0.78 15.85 10.60
CA ARG A 55 -0.58 15.80 9.14
C ARG A 55 0.27 16.99 8.77
N ARG A 56 1.58 16.78 8.57
CA ARG A 56 2.55 17.82 8.20
C ARG A 56 3.17 17.49 6.86
N ILE A 57 3.45 18.51 6.09
CA ILE A 57 4.12 18.40 4.80
C ILE A 57 5.24 19.41 4.73
N TYR A 58 6.42 18.97 4.35
CA TYR A 58 7.67 19.73 4.41
C TYR A 58 8.12 20.08 3.00
N GLY A 59 8.54 21.33 2.81
CA GLY A 59 9.03 21.77 1.51
C GLY A 59 9.37 23.25 1.49
N ASP A 60 9.99 23.70 0.42
CA ASP A 60 10.18 25.11 0.14
C ASP A 60 8.99 25.67 -0.65
N TRP A 61 7.99 26.17 0.07
CA TRP A 61 6.72 26.66 -0.49
C TRP A 61 6.87 27.93 -1.34
N THR A 62 8.06 28.51 -1.39
CA THR A 62 8.36 29.62 -2.31
C THR A 62 8.63 29.15 -3.73
N ARG A 63 8.86 27.84 -3.91
CA ARG A 63 9.17 27.25 -5.22
C ARG A 63 7.90 26.95 -6.03
N PRO A 64 7.88 27.32 -7.32
CA PRO A 64 6.74 27.04 -8.20
C PRO A 64 6.44 25.55 -8.35
N THR A 65 7.43 24.68 -8.16
CA THR A 65 7.30 23.21 -8.27
C THR A 65 6.30 22.63 -7.28
N LEU A 66 6.12 23.27 -6.11
CA LEU A 66 5.19 22.84 -5.08
C LEU A 66 3.79 23.46 -5.21
N SER A 67 3.54 24.28 -6.24
CA SER A 67 2.23 24.91 -6.44
C SER A 67 1.07 23.94 -6.55
N GLY A 68 1.31 22.73 -7.09
CA GLY A 68 0.29 21.66 -7.19
C GLY A 68 -0.21 21.13 -5.85
N TRP A 69 0.50 21.41 -4.74
CA TRP A 69 0.06 21.02 -3.40
C TRP A 69 -1.00 21.94 -2.80
N LYS A 70 -1.13 23.18 -3.31
CA LYS A 70 -1.96 24.23 -2.69
C LYS A 70 -3.39 23.78 -2.42
N ASP A 71 -4.02 23.15 -3.40
CA ASP A 71 -5.39 22.67 -3.27
C ASP A 71 -5.47 21.48 -2.29
N MET A 72 -4.44 20.61 -2.29
CA MET A 72 -4.37 19.45 -1.40
C MET A 72 -4.16 19.85 0.06
N LEU A 73 -3.36 20.89 0.33
CA LEU A 73 -3.15 21.41 1.69
C LEU A 73 -4.47 21.76 2.35
N HIS A 74 -5.30 22.51 1.64
CA HIS A 74 -6.59 22.99 2.17
C HIS A 74 -7.61 21.86 2.24
N ALA A 75 -7.79 21.11 1.14
CA ALA A 75 -8.79 20.04 1.06
C ALA A 75 -8.59 18.92 2.10
N HIS A 76 -7.33 18.66 2.50
CA HIS A 76 -6.99 17.54 3.38
C HIS A 76 -6.43 17.97 4.74
N SER A 77 -6.50 19.26 5.07
CA SER A 77 -5.97 19.82 6.32
C SER A 77 -4.51 19.40 6.58
N LEU A 78 -3.67 19.52 5.55
CA LEU A 78 -2.24 19.29 5.66
C LEU A 78 -1.59 20.60 6.12
N LEU A 79 -0.79 20.54 7.19
CA LEU A 79 -0.05 21.68 7.71
C LEU A 79 1.27 21.82 6.95
N PRO A 80 1.45 22.86 6.11
CA PRO A 80 2.72 23.10 5.42
C PRO A 80 3.77 23.62 6.41
N ILE A 81 4.93 22.98 6.41
CA ILE A 81 6.10 23.41 7.15
C ILE A 81 7.09 24.01 6.13
N GLN A 82 7.37 25.30 6.28
CA GLN A 82 8.30 25.99 5.40
C GLN A 82 9.74 25.70 5.79
N GLN A 83 10.52 25.28 4.82
CA GLN A 83 11.96 25.17 4.95
C GLN A 83 12.63 25.82 3.73
N PHE A 84 13.28 26.96 3.94
CA PHE A 84 14.00 27.64 2.87
C PHE A 84 15.26 26.85 2.48
N GLN A 85 15.45 26.69 1.20
CA GLN A 85 16.69 26.11 0.66
C GLN A 85 17.69 27.25 0.41
N TYR A 86 18.58 27.49 1.36
CA TYR A 86 19.62 28.53 1.24
C TYR A 86 20.74 28.17 0.26
N THR A 87 20.91 26.88 -0.04
CA THR A 87 21.91 26.34 -0.98
C THR A 87 21.33 25.19 -1.77
N ASN A 88 21.52 25.18 -3.08
CA ASN A 88 21.06 24.10 -3.94
C ASN A 88 21.74 22.78 -3.55
N GLY A 89 20.93 21.70 -3.44
CA GLY A 89 21.42 20.34 -3.20
C GLY A 89 21.72 19.99 -1.74
N LYS A 90 21.24 20.78 -0.75
CA LYS A 90 21.30 20.39 0.66
C LYS A 90 19.94 19.92 1.16
N ASN A 91 19.95 18.86 1.98
CA ASN A 91 18.80 18.17 2.58
C ASN A 91 18.17 18.99 3.72
N SER A 92 17.89 20.27 3.51
CA SER A 92 17.35 21.15 4.57
C SER A 92 15.91 20.78 4.93
N THR A 93 15.11 20.35 3.94
CA THR A 93 13.74 19.87 4.11
C THR A 93 13.72 18.57 4.91
N ASP A 94 14.64 17.64 4.60
CA ASP A 94 14.76 16.36 5.29
C ASP A 94 15.14 16.54 6.76
N CYS A 95 16.09 17.45 7.04
CA CYS A 95 16.47 17.82 8.42
C CYS A 95 15.28 18.35 9.22
N ALA A 96 14.46 19.24 8.63
CA ALA A 96 13.28 19.77 9.30
C ALA A 96 12.26 18.68 9.62
N LEU A 97 12.01 17.73 8.69
CA LEU A 97 11.14 16.59 8.90
C LEU A 97 11.68 15.68 10.00
N ILE A 98 12.99 15.40 10.01
CA ILE A 98 13.64 14.53 11.03
C ILE A 98 13.53 15.17 12.43
N ILE A 99 13.83 16.46 12.57
CA ILE A 99 13.74 17.17 13.86
C ILE A 99 12.30 17.10 14.39
N ASP A 100 11.34 17.44 13.55
CA ASP A 100 9.92 17.45 13.89
C ASP A 100 9.39 16.05 14.24
N ALA A 101 9.85 15.02 13.54
CA ALA A 101 9.54 13.63 13.86
C ALA A 101 10.05 13.24 15.25
N MET A 102 11.29 13.63 15.58
CA MET A 102 11.89 13.36 16.91
C MET A 102 11.15 14.11 18.01
N ASP A 103 10.78 15.38 17.79
CA ASP A 103 10.00 16.15 18.73
C ASP A 103 8.63 15.53 18.99
N LEU A 104 7.92 15.12 17.93
CA LEU A 104 6.64 14.43 18.04
C LEU A 104 6.77 13.09 18.76
N MET A 105 7.82 12.32 18.49
CA MET A 105 8.12 11.06 19.16
C MET A 105 8.27 11.28 20.67
N HIS A 106 9.04 12.28 21.09
CA HIS A 106 9.26 12.57 22.51
C HIS A 106 8.01 13.05 23.26
N THR A 107 6.95 13.47 22.54
CA THR A 107 5.67 13.76 23.21
C THR A 107 5.00 12.53 23.81
N GLY A 108 5.36 11.32 23.38
CA GLY A 108 4.77 10.05 23.80
C GLY A 108 3.29 9.88 23.47
N ARG A 109 2.74 10.69 22.54
CA ARG A 109 1.29 10.72 22.23
C ARG A 109 0.89 9.89 21.00
N PHE A 110 1.85 9.34 20.29
CA PHE A 110 1.62 8.62 19.03
C PHE A 110 2.00 7.15 19.16
N ASP A 111 1.22 6.29 18.52
CA ASP A 111 1.48 4.85 18.45
C ASP A 111 2.32 4.50 17.19
N GLY A 112 2.42 5.44 16.25
CA GLY A 112 3.18 5.23 15.04
C GLY A 112 3.31 6.46 14.14
N PHE A 113 4.16 6.31 13.14
CA PHE A 113 4.50 7.34 12.16
C PHE A 113 4.26 6.85 10.73
N CYS A 114 3.73 7.73 9.89
CA CYS A 114 3.67 7.54 8.44
C CYS A 114 4.71 8.47 7.80
N LEU A 115 5.74 7.89 7.21
CA LEU A 115 6.79 8.61 6.49
C LEU A 115 6.53 8.49 4.99
N VAL A 116 6.29 9.63 4.33
CA VAL A 116 5.96 9.67 2.90
C VAL A 116 7.11 10.28 2.14
N SER A 117 8.03 9.45 1.69
CA SER A 117 9.19 9.81 0.88
C SER A 117 9.78 8.56 0.21
N SER A 118 10.58 8.78 -0.84
CA SER A 118 11.39 7.75 -1.48
C SER A 118 12.89 7.91 -1.19
N ASP A 119 13.26 8.82 -0.27
CA ASP A 119 14.65 9.10 0.06
C ASP A 119 15.20 8.14 1.11
N SER A 120 16.42 7.67 0.87
CA SER A 120 17.18 6.81 1.79
C SER A 120 17.60 7.51 3.07
N ASP A 121 17.66 8.84 3.09
CA ASP A 121 18.12 9.63 4.25
C ASP A 121 17.20 9.45 5.46
N PHE A 122 15.94 9.07 5.23
CA PHE A 122 15.00 8.72 6.28
C PHE A 122 15.16 7.31 6.87
N THR A 123 16.10 6.51 6.35
CA THR A 123 16.37 5.15 6.86
C THR A 123 16.67 5.15 8.36
N ARG A 124 17.56 6.06 8.80
CA ARG A 124 17.95 6.15 10.23
C ARG A 124 16.80 6.64 11.10
N LEU A 125 15.98 7.56 10.59
CA LEU A 125 14.78 8.01 11.31
C LEU A 125 13.80 6.86 11.52
N ALA A 126 13.49 6.10 10.47
CA ALA A 126 12.58 4.95 10.56
C ALA A 126 13.07 3.90 11.56
N ALA A 127 14.38 3.58 11.53
CA ALA A 127 14.99 2.66 12.49
C ALA A 127 14.87 3.21 13.92
N ARG A 128 15.16 4.50 14.15
CA ARG A 128 15.09 5.13 15.47
C ARG A 128 13.67 5.13 16.06
N LEU A 129 12.67 5.44 15.26
CA LEU A 129 11.27 5.38 15.68
C LEU A 129 10.86 3.95 16.10
N ARG A 130 11.33 2.92 15.36
CA ARG A 130 11.08 1.52 15.71
C ARG A 130 11.82 1.07 16.98
N GLU A 131 13.03 1.57 17.21
CA GLU A 131 13.80 1.34 18.46
C GLU A 131 13.01 1.79 19.68
N GLU A 132 12.18 2.84 19.54
CA GLU A 132 11.27 3.33 20.60
C GLU A 132 9.93 2.56 20.67
N GLY A 133 9.80 1.45 19.91
CA GLY A 133 8.60 0.62 19.92
C GLY A 133 7.44 1.14 19.09
N LEU A 134 7.66 2.20 18.30
CA LEU A 134 6.62 2.79 17.45
C LEU A 134 6.48 2.04 16.13
N VAL A 135 5.25 2.00 15.60
CA VAL A 135 5.00 1.43 14.28
C VAL A 135 5.35 2.47 13.21
N VAL A 136 6.14 2.07 12.21
CA VAL A 136 6.54 2.94 11.10
C VAL A 136 5.95 2.43 9.78
N TYR A 137 5.07 3.22 9.18
CA TYR A 137 4.50 3.01 7.87
C TYR A 137 5.23 3.88 6.85
N GLY A 138 6.01 3.26 5.95
CA GLY A 138 6.67 3.95 4.84
C GLY A 138 5.76 3.99 3.61
N PHE A 139 5.76 5.12 2.91
CA PHE A 139 5.08 5.30 1.64
C PHE A 139 6.06 5.92 0.64
N GLY A 140 6.37 5.23 -0.44
CA GLY A 140 7.31 5.70 -1.44
C GLY A 140 7.15 4.98 -2.78
N GLU A 141 7.90 5.42 -3.77
CA GLU A 141 7.90 4.82 -5.09
C GLU A 141 8.68 3.49 -5.12
N GLN A 142 8.48 2.68 -6.17
CA GLN A 142 9.18 1.39 -6.34
C GLN A 142 10.72 1.54 -6.44
N LYS A 143 11.20 2.75 -6.78
CA LYS A 143 12.64 3.07 -6.81
C LYS A 143 13.25 3.29 -5.42
N THR A 144 12.44 3.34 -4.36
CA THR A 144 12.90 3.57 -2.98
C THR A 144 13.95 2.53 -2.59
N PRO A 145 15.10 2.96 -2.04
CA PRO A 145 16.17 2.05 -1.63
C PRO A 145 15.69 1.02 -0.59
N GLU A 146 16.13 -0.22 -0.74
CA GLU A 146 15.70 -1.34 0.10
C GLU A 146 16.01 -1.12 1.58
N ALA A 147 17.08 -0.38 1.89
CA ALA A 147 17.44 -0.03 3.26
C ALA A 147 16.32 0.73 3.98
N PHE A 148 15.71 1.72 3.33
CA PHE A 148 14.58 2.47 3.90
C PHE A 148 13.32 1.60 3.99
N VAL A 149 13.04 0.81 2.94
CA VAL A 149 11.91 -0.14 2.93
C VAL A 149 11.98 -1.10 4.13
N ARG A 150 13.15 -1.70 4.39
CA ARG A 150 13.37 -2.63 5.50
C ARG A 150 13.39 -1.96 6.87
N ALA A 151 13.73 -0.68 6.93
CA ALA A 151 13.68 0.08 8.18
C ALA A 151 12.24 0.35 8.65
N CYS A 152 11.25 0.30 7.77
CA CYS A 152 9.84 0.45 8.12
C CYS A 152 9.25 -0.85 8.68
N THR A 153 8.21 -0.74 9.52
CA THR A 153 7.41 -1.89 9.95
C THR A 153 6.57 -2.42 8.78
N ARG A 154 6.07 -1.51 7.96
CA ARG A 154 5.37 -1.81 6.72
C ARG A 154 5.67 -0.73 5.68
N PHE A 155 5.83 -1.12 4.42
CA PHE A 155 6.08 -0.21 3.32
C PHE A 155 5.04 -0.38 2.21
N ILE A 156 4.44 0.72 1.77
CA ILE A 156 3.41 0.75 0.75
C ILE A 156 3.93 1.53 -0.45
N TYR A 157 3.95 0.89 -1.62
CA TYR A 157 4.34 1.56 -2.84
C TYR A 157 3.23 2.48 -3.35
N THR A 158 3.57 3.74 -3.61
CA THR A 158 2.61 4.78 -4.01
C THR A 158 1.95 4.49 -5.36
N GLU A 159 2.57 3.68 -6.22
CA GLU A 159 1.98 3.20 -7.46
C GLU A 159 0.70 2.38 -7.23
N LEU A 160 0.59 1.69 -6.10
CA LEU A 160 -0.62 0.95 -5.72
C LEU A 160 -1.80 1.86 -5.34
N LEU A 161 -1.51 3.14 -5.04
CA LEU A 161 -2.50 4.13 -4.64
C LEU A 161 -3.05 4.93 -5.82
N ARG A 162 -2.49 4.78 -7.02
CA ARG A 162 -2.95 5.51 -8.21
C ARG A 162 -4.33 5.02 -8.64
N PRO A 163 -5.25 5.93 -9.06
CA PRO A 163 -6.53 5.54 -9.63
C PRO A 163 -6.34 4.58 -10.81
N GLY A 164 -6.96 3.40 -10.75
CA GLY A 164 -6.84 2.37 -11.79
C GLY A 164 -5.77 1.30 -11.57
N ALA A 165 -4.96 1.37 -10.52
CA ALA A 165 -3.99 0.34 -10.18
C ALA A 165 -4.62 -1.02 -9.80
N LEU A 166 -5.89 -1.01 -9.37
CA LEU A 166 -6.66 -2.20 -9.00
C LEU A 166 -7.63 -2.59 -10.12
N ARG A 167 -7.14 -3.02 -11.29
CA ARG A 167 -7.94 -3.88 -12.16
C ARG A 167 -7.52 -5.32 -11.90
N PRO A 168 -8.36 -6.15 -11.26
CA PRO A 168 -8.13 -7.58 -11.22
C PRO A 168 -8.25 -8.10 -12.65
N THR A 169 -7.14 -8.39 -13.30
CA THR A 169 -7.14 -9.28 -14.46
C THR A 169 -7.32 -10.69 -13.89
N VAL A 170 -8.58 -11.10 -13.74
CA VAL A 170 -8.90 -12.51 -13.58
C VAL A 170 -8.36 -13.17 -14.85
N PRO A 171 -7.48 -14.17 -14.79
CA PRO A 171 -7.24 -15.02 -15.96
C PRO A 171 -8.58 -15.64 -16.29
N ALA A 172 -9.08 -15.41 -17.50
CA ALA A 172 -10.26 -16.06 -18.00
C ALA A 172 -9.99 -17.57 -17.94
N ALA A 173 -10.56 -18.24 -16.96
CA ALA A 173 -10.67 -19.69 -16.96
C ALA A 173 -11.41 -20.07 -18.25
N ALA A 174 -10.78 -20.92 -19.06
CA ALA A 174 -11.33 -21.45 -20.27
C ALA A 174 -12.75 -21.96 -20.00
N ALA A 175 -13.73 -21.28 -20.57
CA ALA A 175 -15.10 -21.77 -20.61
C ALA A 175 -15.15 -22.98 -21.54
N PRO A 176 -15.82 -24.09 -21.18
CA PRO A 176 -16.00 -25.20 -22.09
C PRO A 176 -16.91 -24.79 -23.23
N ALA A 177 -16.48 -25.14 -24.45
CA ALA A 177 -17.25 -24.98 -25.68
C ALA A 177 -18.57 -25.73 -25.60
N THR A 178 -19.68 -25.03 -25.60
CA THR A 178 -20.98 -25.62 -25.90
C THR A 178 -21.48 -25.14 -27.24
N ALA A 179 -21.96 -26.14 -27.97
CA ALA A 179 -22.28 -26.17 -29.39
C ALA A 179 -23.34 -25.16 -29.83
N LYS A 180 -23.22 -24.83 -31.10
CA LYS A 180 -24.15 -24.10 -31.99
C LYS A 180 -25.57 -24.67 -31.92
N ILE A 181 -26.56 -23.81 -31.79
CA ILE A 181 -27.85 -23.99 -32.43
C ILE A 181 -28.27 -22.63 -33.00
N SER A 182 -28.36 -22.55 -34.34
CA SER A 182 -29.07 -21.49 -35.06
C SER A 182 -30.57 -21.79 -35.14
N PRO A 183 -31.41 -20.78 -35.22
CA PRO A 183 -32.41 -20.81 -36.30
C PRO A 183 -32.44 -19.54 -37.12
N LYS A 184 -32.52 -19.79 -38.41
CA LYS A 184 -32.80 -18.94 -39.53
C LYS A 184 -34.27 -18.56 -39.58
N VAL A 185 -34.64 -17.30 -39.89
CA VAL A 185 -35.79 -16.86 -40.73
C VAL A 185 -35.68 -15.35 -40.94
N ALA A 186 -35.41 -15.00 -42.14
CA ALA A 186 -36.13 -14.35 -43.27
C ALA A 186 -36.38 -12.82 -43.15
N ALA A 187 -35.68 -12.16 -44.01
CA ALA A 187 -35.96 -11.09 -44.97
C ALA A 187 -37.19 -10.17 -44.82
N ARG A 188 -36.93 -8.84 -44.93
CA ARG A 188 -37.61 -7.95 -45.91
C ARG A 188 -36.95 -6.57 -45.97
N GLN A 189 -36.34 -6.32 -47.14
CA GLN A 189 -36.43 -5.20 -48.09
C GLN A 189 -36.36 -3.74 -47.61
N ALA A 190 -35.38 -3.08 -48.16
CA ALA A 190 -35.21 -1.61 -48.35
C ALA A 190 -36.20 -1.06 -49.38
N PRO A 191 -36.40 0.23 -49.54
CA PRO A 191 -35.65 1.01 -50.53
C PRO A 191 -35.42 2.52 -50.20
N PRO A 192 -35.00 3.38 -51.14
CA PRO A 192 -33.71 4.04 -51.20
C PRO A 192 -33.80 5.59 -51.07
N PRO A 193 -32.70 6.37 -51.32
CA PRO A 193 -32.55 7.75 -50.87
C PRO A 193 -32.97 8.79 -51.95
N PRO A 194 -32.94 10.08 -51.58
CA PRO A 194 -32.24 11.03 -52.44
C PRO A 194 -31.41 12.12 -51.74
N THR A 195 -30.25 12.28 -52.28
CA THR A 195 -29.60 13.42 -52.97
C THR A 195 -29.39 14.76 -52.26
N LYS A 196 -28.09 15.04 -52.09
CA LYS A 196 -27.31 16.28 -52.39
C LYS A 196 -27.80 17.65 -51.87
N ALA A 197 -27.02 18.34 -51.08
CA ALA A 197 -26.03 19.34 -51.52
C ALA A 197 -25.48 20.22 -50.38
N GLN A 198 -24.18 20.49 -50.47
CA GLN A 198 -23.45 21.69 -50.07
C GLN A 198 -23.12 21.88 -48.59
N GLN A 199 -21.91 21.68 -48.23
CA GLN A 199 -20.66 22.44 -48.31
C GLN A 199 -20.30 23.20 -47.02
N LYS A 200 -19.09 22.86 -46.54
CA LYS A 200 -18.07 23.67 -45.86
C LYS A 200 -18.28 24.10 -44.42
N ALA A 201 -17.58 23.48 -43.50
CA ALA A 201 -16.46 24.12 -42.77
C ALA A 201 -15.75 23.06 -41.92
N ALA A 202 -14.45 23.09 -42.01
CA ALA A 202 -13.53 22.18 -41.38
C ALA A 202 -13.50 22.37 -39.84
N THR A 203 -13.64 21.28 -39.11
CA THR A 203 -13.07 21.15 -37.80
C THR A 203 -12.64 19.71 -37.58
N ALA A 204 -11.36 19.53 -37.32
CA ALA A 204 -10.72 18.24 -37.16
C ALA A 204 -11.35 17.45 -36.00
N PRO A 205 -11.51 16.13 -36.12
CA PRO A 205 -12.00 15.32 -35.00
C PRO A 205 -10.93 15.23 -33.93
N ALA A 206 -11.32 15.55 -32.68
CA ALA A 206 -10.54 15.34 -31.49
C ALA A 206 -10.11 13.86 -31.41
N ARG A 207 -8.82 13.65 -31.40
CA ARG A 207 -8.19 12.36 -31.18
C ARG A 207 -8.58 11.86 -29.80
N ILE A 208 -9.38 10.81 -29.75
CA ILE A 208 -9.60 10.01 -28.53
C ILE A 208 -8.24 9.45 -28.13
N PRO A 209 -7.74 9.67 -26.88
CA PRO A 209 -6.51 9.06 -26.44
C PRO A 209 -6.70 7.55 -26.39
N GLN A 210 -5.96 6.83 -27.23
CA GLN A 210 -5.86 5.38 -27.12
C GLN A 210 -5.22 5.05 -25.76
N PRO A 211 -5.74 4.06 -25.00
CA PRO A 211 -5.12 3.64 -23.76
C PRO A 211 -3.75 3.05 -24.07
N GLY A 212 -2.71 3.72 -23.59
CA GLY A 212 -1.33 3.24 -23.68
C GLY A 212 -1.24 1.82 -23.12
N LYS A 213 -0.72 0.90 -23.92
CA LYS A 213 -0.32 -0.46 -23.53
C LYS A 213 0.89 -0.36 -22.56
N GLY A 214 0.63 -0.04 -21.30
CA GLY A 214 1.57 -0.24 -20.20
C GLY A 214 1.37 -1.64 -19.66
N THR A 215 2.00 -2.62 -20.25
CA THR A 215 2.12 -3.98 -19.68
C THR A 215 3.07 -3.87 -18.50
N GLN A 216 2.56 -3.55 -17.31
CA GLN A 216 3.32 -3.79 -16.08
C GLN A 216 3.56 -5.29 -16.01
N LYS A 217 4.81 -5.70 -16.17
CA LYS A 217 5.26 -7.07 -15.89
C LYS A 217 4.91 -7.36 -14.42
N GLN A 218 3.89 -8.16 -14.18
CA GLN A 218 3.55 -8.64 -12.85
C GLN A 218 4.78 -9.36 -12.29
N LYS A 219 5.21 -8.96 -11.10
CA LYS A 219 6.28 -9.67 -10.39
C LYS A 219 5.80 -11.12 -10.13
N PRO A 220 6.64 -12.11 -10.27
CA PRO A 220 6.28 -13.49 -9.88
C PRO A 220 5.93 -13.52 -8.39
N VAL A 221 4.87 -14.24 -8.05
CA VAL A 221 4.45 -14.39 -6.64
C VAL A 221 5.56 -15.13 -5.89
N PRO A 222 6.03 -14.63 -4.73
CA PRO A 222 7.09 -15.28 -3.97
C PRO A 222 6.54 -16.46 -3.17
N VAL A 223 6.31 -17.59 -3.86
CA VAL A 223 5.73 -18.81 -3.24
C VAL A 223 6.57 -19.28 -2.05
N GLY A 224 7.91 -19.35 -2.21
CA GLY A 224 8.81 -19.78 -1.13
C GLY A 224 8.77 -18.90 0.12
N LEU A 225 8.46 -17.59 -0.01
CA LEU A 225 8.25 -16.73 1.14
C LEU A 225 6.98 -17.12 1.91
N ILE A 226 5.92 -17.45 1.18
CA ILE A 226 4.65 -17.88 1.78
C ILE A 226 4.83 -19.23 2.46
N GLU A 227 5.54 -20.18 1.82
CA GLU A 227 5.87 -21.49 2.39
C GLU A 227 6.62 -21.35 3.71
N LEU A 228 7.69 -20.54 3.75
CA LEU A 228 8.46 -20.29 4.97
C LEU A 228 7.58 -19.66 6.08
N ALA A 229 6.68 -18.74 5.71
CA ALA A 229 5.80 -18.12 6.68
C ALA A 229 4.73 -19.08 7.23
N VAL A 230 4.26 -20.00 6.40
CA VAL A 230 3.37 -21.10 6.85
C VAL A 230 4.11 -22.01 7.82
N GLU A 231 5.31 -22.48 7.48
CA GLU A 231 6.13 -23.32 8.37
C GLU A 231 6.40 -22.65 9.72
N ALA A 232 6.75 -21.36 9.69
CA ALA A 232 7.06 -20.61 10.92
C ALA A 232 5.85 -20.39 11.84
N THR A 233 4.62 -20.53 11.34
CA THR A 233 3.39 -20.21 12.08
C THR A 233 2.41 -21.38 12.18
N SER A 234 2.75 -22.55 11.63
CA SER A 234 1.90 -23.74 11.65
C SER A 234 1.87 -24.40 13.02
N ASP A 235 0.73 -25.06 13.31
CA ASP A 235 0.56 -25.96 14.43
C ASP A 235 1.18 -27.35 14.12
N ASP A 236 1.12 -28.27 15.10
CA ASP A 236 1.62 -29.66 14.97
C ASP A 236 0.99 -30.44 13.81
N ASN A 237 -0.15 -30.01 13.29
CA ASN A 237 -0.84 -30.59 12.14
C ASN A 237 -0.52 -29.87 10.82
N GLY A 238 0.44 -28.94 10.84
CA GLY A 238 0.88 -28.16 9.68
C GLY A 238 -0.11 -27.07 9.24
N TRP A 239 -1.13 -26.74 10.07
CA TRP A 239 -2.07 -25.67 9.78
C TRP A 239 -1.68 -24.37 10.44
N ALA A 240 -1.69 -23.28 9.69
CA ALA A 240 -1.45 -21.92 10.19
C ALA A 240 -2.68 -21.03 9.98
N MET A 241 -2.93 -20.09 10.88
CA MET A 241 -3.94 -19.05 10.65
C MET A 241 -3.47 -18.12 9.53
N LEU A 242 -4.34 -17.86 8.56
CA LEU A 242 -3.99 -17.00 7.41
C LEU A 242 -3.54 -15.59 7.83
N SER A 243 -4.11 -15.05 8.91
CA SER A 243 -3.70 -13.75 9.48
C SER A 243 -2.30 -13.80 10.08
N SER A 244 -1.95 -14.88 10.78
CA SER A 244 -0.60 -15.06 11.37
C SER A 244 0.45 -15.18 10.28
N VAL A 245 0.16 -15.94 9.21
CA VAL A 245 1.03 -16.03 8.03
C VAL A 245 1.23 -14.66 7.39
N ALA A 246 0.15 -13.90 7.18
CA ALA A 246 0.25 -12.55 6.61
C ALA A 246 1.11 -11.61 7.47
N SER A 247 0.96 -11.66 8.80
CA SER A 247 1.78 -10.89 9.74
C SER A 247 3.24 -11.31 9.69
N ASN A 248 3.53 -12.60 9.64
CA ASN A 248 4.89 -13.12 9.55
C ASN A 248 5.58 -12.71 8.22
N ILE A 249 4.86 -12.77 7.10
CA ILE A 249 5.36 -12.27 5.81
C ILE A 249 5.74 -10.79 5.89
N LEU A 250 4.91 -9.95 6.52
CA LEU A 250 5.21 -8.52 6.68
C LEU A 250 6.42 -8.26 7.58
N GLN A 251 6.69 -9.12 8.57
CA GLN A 251 7.91 -9.04 9.38
C GLN A 251 9.16 -9.38 8.56
N MET A 252 9.07 -10.36 7.67
CA MET A 252 10.18 -10.74 6.79
C MET A 252 10.36 -9.76 5.62
N GLN A 253 9.26 -9.31 5.03
CA GLN A 253 9.23 -8.39 3.88
C GLN A 253 8.18 -7.29 4.09
N PRO A 254 8.56 -6.14 4.67
CA PRO A 254 7.64 -5.04 4.96
C PRO A 254 6.85 -4.49 3.75
N GLN A 255 7.42 -4.65 2.56
CA GLN A 255 6.82 -4.20 1.29
C GLN A 255 5.87 -5.22 0.66
N PHE A 256 5.65 -6.40 1.27
CA PHE A 256 4.75 -7.39 0.69
C PHE A 256 3.30 -6.86 0.68
N ASP A 257 2.70 -6.85 -0.51
CA ASP A 257 1.30 -6.50 -0.71
C ASP A 257 0.70 -7.37 -1.82
N SER A 258 -0.41 -8.05 -1.52
CA SER A 258 -1.11 -8.90 -2.49
C SER A 258 -1.56 -8.13 -3.75
N ARG A 259 -1.77 -6.82 -3.63
CA ARG A 259 -2.13 -5.93 -4.75
C ARG A 259 -1.04 -5.85 -5.82
N MET A 260 0.23 -6.02 -5.45
CA MET A 260 1.36 -6.07 -6.41
C MET A 260 1.27 -7.26 -7.37
N TYR A 261 0.54 -8.28 -6.96
CA TYR A 261 0.33 -9.54 -7.72
C TYR A 261 -1.08 -9.59 -8.33
N GLY A 262 -1.86 -8.49 -8.27
CA GLY A 262 -3.20 -8.39 -8.85
C GLY A 262 -4.33 -8.90 -7.96
N TYR A 263 -4.08 -9.17 -6.68
CA TYR A 263 -5.10 -9.67 -5.75
C TYR A 263 -5.45 -8.62 -4.69
N ALA A 264 -6.73 -8.31 -4.55
CA ALA A 264 -7.20 -7.31 -3.57
C ALA A 264 -6.96 -7.72 -2.11
N LYS A 265 -6.88 -9.03 -1.81
CA LYS A 265 -6.68 -9.58 -0.47
C LYS A 265 -5.72 -10.78 -0.53
N PHE A 266 -4.97 -10.99 0.55
CA PHE A 266 -4.03 -12.10 0.68
C PHE A 266 -4.71 -13.47 0.50
N GLY A 267 -5.91 -13.68 1.06
CA GLY A 267 -6.67 -14.91 0.85
C GLY A 267 -7.04 -15.20 -0.61
N GLY A 268 -7.21 -14.14 -1.43
CA GLY A 268 -7.42 -14.30 -2.88
C GLY A 268 -6.15 -14.77 -3.60
N LEU A 269 -4.99 -14.24 -3.21
CA LEU A 269 -3.69 -14.66 -3.71
C LEU A 269 -3.43 -16.14 -3.40
N VAL A 270 -3.66 -16.54 -2.14
CA VAL A 270 -3.43 -17.93 -1.71
C VAL A 270 -4.39 -18.91 -2.42
N ARG A 271 -5.66 -18.55 -2.62
CA ARG A 271 -6.61 -19.38 -3.41
C ARG A 271 -6.13 -19.61 -4.85
N ALA A 272 -5.52 -18.61 -5.46
CA ALA A 272 -4.95 -18.76 -6.81
C ALA A 272 -3.72 -19.68 -6.83
N LEU A 273 -3.08 -19.89 -5.68
CA LEU A 273 -1.94 -20.79 -5.48
C LEU A 273 -2.36 -22.16 -4.94
N SER A 274 -3.56 -22.63 -5.26
CA SER A 274 -4.13 -23.91 -4.78
C SER A 274 -3.30 -25.15 -5.12
N GLY A 275 -2.34 -25.05 -6.04
CA GLY A 275 -1.36 -26.11 -6.32
C GLY A 275 -0.31 -26.26 -5.22
N PHE A 276 0.01 -25.21 -4.49
CA PHE A 276 1.03 -25.16 -3.44
C PHE A 276 0.44 -25.19 -2.03
N PHE A 277 -0.75 -24.62 -1.87
CA PHE A 277 -1.37 -24.42 -0.56
C PHE A 277 -2.78 -25.02 -0.50
N GLU A 278 -3.14 -25.50 0.67
CA GLU A 278 -4.50 -25.91 1.02
C GLU A 278 -5.12 -24.87 1.95
N LEU A 279 -6.36 -24.46 1.67
CA LEU A 279 -7.12 -23.54 2.51
C LEU A 279 -8.28 -24.26 3.17
N ALA A 280 -8.47 -24.05 4.46
CA ALA A 280 -9.61 -24.51 5.23
C ALA A 280 -10.28 -23.36 5.96
N GLU A 281 -11.59 -23.40 6.08
CA GLU A 281 -12.37 -22.46 6.87
C GLU A 281 -12.91 -23.18 8.11
N ARG A 282 -12.64 -22.61 9.29
CA ARG A 282 -13.11 -23.16 10.57
C ARG A 282 -13.96 -22.12 11.28
N ALA A 283 -15.11 -22.55 11.79
CA ALA A 283 -15.96 -21.71 12.62
C ALA A 283 -15.28 -21.47 13.98
N THR A 284 -15.30 -20.24 14.45
CA THR A 284 -14.82 -19.89 15.78
C THR A 284 -15.95 -19.99 16.80
N PRO A 285 -15.65 -20.25 18.09
CA PRO A 285 -16.66 -20.32 19.15
C PRO A 285 -17.50 -19.04 19.33
N ARG A 286 -17.03 -17.91 18.78
CA ARG A 286 -17.70 -16.59 18.78
C ARG A 286 -18.53 -16.31 17.52
N GLY A 287 -18.78 -17.33 16.67
CA GLY A 287 -19.62 -17.21 15.47
C GLY A 287 -18.92 -16.63 14.24
N GLY A 288 -17.60 -16.44 14.27
CA GLY A 288 -16.82 -16.00 13.11
C GLY A 288 -16.25 -17.16 12.30
N ILE A 289 -15.81 -16.88 11.06
CA ILE A 289 -15.08 -17.85 10.22
C ILE A 289 -13.61 -17.40 10.19
N THR A 290 -12.70 -18.33 10.58
CA THR A 290 -11.25 -18.13 10.46
C THR A 290 -10.72 -19.00 9.34
N GLN A 291 -9.87 -18.43 8.49
CA GLN A 291 -9.21 -19.14 7.41
C GLN A 291 -7.84 -19.66 7.88
N TYR A 292 -7.57 -20.91 7.54
CA TYR A 292 -6.32 -21.61 7.79
C TYR A 292 -5.68 -22.01 6.47
N ILE A 293 -4.37 -22.08 6.45
CA ILE A 293 -3.54 -22.44 5.32
C ILE A 293 -2.56 -23.54 5.72
N ARG A 294 -2.25 -24.45 4.80
CA ARG A 294 -1.23 -25.51 4.95
C ARG A 294 -0.46 -25.66 3.65
N ASN A 295 0.84 -25.96 3.74
CA ASN A 295 1.65 -26.36 2.58
C ASN A 295 1.19 -27.72 2.07
N ARG A 296 1.01 -27.87 0.75
CA ARG A 296 0.64 -29.16 0.13
C ARG A 296 1.82 -30.12 -0.02
N ASN A 297 3.03 -29.58 -0.09
CA ASN A 297 4.27 -30.37 -0.31
C ASN A 297 5.02 -30.69 0.99
N GLY A 298 4.39 -30.50 2.14
CA GLY A 298 4.95 -30.82 3.46
C GLY A 298 4.45 -32.18 3.96
N GLY A 299 4.81 -33.24 3.26
CA GLY A 299 4.59 -34.61 3.64
C GLY A 299 5.76 -35.44 3.17
#